data_93cba5f8caffae2598c6eb38546bec05
#
_entry.id   93cba5f8caffae2598c6eb38546bec05
#
_cell.length_a   1.000
_cell.length_b   1.000
_cell.length_c   1.000
_cell.angle_alpha   90.00
_cell.angle_beta   90.00
_cell.angle_gamma   90.00
#
_symmetry.space_group_name_H-M   'P 1'
#
loop_
_entity.id
_entity.type
_entity.pdbx_description
1 polymer ?
#
loop_
_entity_poly.entity_id
_entity_poly.type
_entity_poly.pdbx_seq_one_letter_code
_entity_poly.pdbx_strand_id
1 'polypeptide(L)'
;MTLLIQYTIIFASVLLLVALGGCFSERSGVINIGLEGIMVIGALGGALVMKFLPVSVGAPVMVLTVILASAAAGLLYSLLLAVASITFRADQTITGTAMNLLATAAATVAVKAMNASMSGGNDVSSDISYIEPKKLFILNIGKFEFNWFMLIAFIAIIFAWVTLYKTRFGLRLMACGEHPQAADSVGINVYKMRWAGVLISGMLGGLGGICYILAGVSEWRFENGVAGFGFLALAVMIFGQ
;
A
#
# COMPACT_ATOMS: atom_id res chain seq x y z
N MET A 1 -12.46 24.71 10.41
CA MET A 1 -12.48 24.55 8.95
C MET A 1 -11.15 24.00 8.41
N THR A 2 -9.98 24.58 8.74
CA THR A 2 -8.66 24.11 8.25
C THR A 2 -8.36 22.66 8.60
N LEU A 3 -8.58 22.23 9.84
CA LEU A 3 -8.39 20.84 10.29
C LEU A 3 -9.26 19.84 9.52
N LEU A 4 -10.52 20.16 9.27
CA LEU A 4 -11.43 19.28 8.53
C LEU A 4 -10.93 19.07 7.09
N ILE A 5 -10.55 20.14 6.41
CA ILE A 5 -10.01 20.06 5.04
C ILE A 5 -8.72 19.23 5.03
N GLN A 6 -7.83 19.44 6.00
CA GLN A 6 -6.56 18.73 6.12
C GLN A 6 -6.76 17.22 6.27
N TYR A 7 -7.60 16.80 7.23
CA TYR A 7 -7.89 15.37 7.41
C TYR A 7 -8.61 14.76 6.21
N THR A 8 -9.51 15.50 5.58
CA THR A 8 -10.17 15.04 4.34
C THR A 8 -9.15 14.76 3.24
N ILE A 9 -8.20 15.66 3.01
CA ILE A 9 -7.17 15.47 1.97
C ILE A 9 -6.24 14.30 2.33
N ILE A 10 -5.84 14.14 3.60
CA ILE A 10 -4.98 13.02 4.01
C ILE A 10 -5.69 11.68 3.77
N PHE A 11 -6.92 11.52 4.25
CA PHE A 11 -7.66 10.27 4.05
C PHE A 11 -8.03 10.01 2.58
N ALA A 12 -8.34 11.06 1.82
CA ALA A 12 -8.52 10.96 0.38
C ALA A 12 -7.24 10.48 -0.31
N SER A 13 -6.05 10.94 0.13
CA SER A 13 -4.76 10.48 -0.39
C SER A 13 -4.50 9.00 -0.12
N VAL A 14 -4.92 8.48 1.05
CA VAL A 14 -4.85 7.05 1.37
C VAL A 14 -5.68 6.24 0.38
N LEU A 15 -6.97 6.59 0.28
CA LEU A 15 -7.91 5.89 -0.61
C LEU A 15 -7.44 5.92 -2.07
N LEU A 16 -6.91 7.07 -2.50
CA LEU A 16 -6.44 7.29 -3.86
C LEU A 16 -5.23 6.40 -4.19
N LEU A 17 -4.23 6.33 -3.31
CA LEU A 17 -3.06 5.47 -3.53
C LEU A 17 -3.46 4.01 -3.65
N VAL A 18 -4.34 3.54 -2.77
CA VAL A 18 -4.80 2.15 -2.76
C VAL A 18 -5.71 1.84 -3.95
N ALA A 19 -6.63 2.74 -4.29
CA ALA A 19 -7.52 2.59 -5.45
C ALA A 19 -6.74 2.56 -6.76
N LEU A 20 -5.72 3.42 -6.93
CA LEU A 20 -4.81 3.35 -8.08
C LEU A 20 -4.07 2.01 -8.14
N GLY A 21 -3.62 1.48 -6.99
CA GLY A 21 -3.05 0.14 -6.90
C GLY A 21 -4.04 -0.92 -7.39
N GLY A 22 -5.29 -0.88 -6.93
CA GLY A 22 -6.36 -1.75 -7.41
C GLY A 22 -6.58 -1.65 -8.92
N CYS A 23 -6.61 -0.42 -9.44
CA CYS A 23 -6.78 -0.15 -10.87
C CYS A 23 -5.70 -0.81 -11.74
N PHE A 24 -4.42 -0.75 -11.37
CA PHE A 24 -3.34 -1.42 -12.10
C PHE A 24 -3.52 -2.94 -12.14
N SER A 25 -3.92 -3.55 -11.03
CA SER A 25 -4.16 -4.98 -10.95
C SER A 25 -5.37 -5.39 -11.80
N GLU A 26 -6.50 -4.69 -11.65
CA GLU A 26 -7.73 -4.98 -12.38
C GLU A 26 -7.57 -4.81 -13.89
N ARG A 27 -6.92 -3.71 -14.34
CA ARG A 27 -6.60 -3.49 -15.76
C ARG A 27 -5.64 -4.54 -16.32
N SER A 28 -4.95 -5.33 -15.49
CA SER A 28 -4.17 -6.49 -15.92
C SER A 28 -4.97 -7.79 -16.04
N GLY A 29 -6.23 -7.78 -15.60
CA GLY A 29 -7.12 -8.95 -15.54
C GLY A 29 -6.96 -9.78 -14.26
N VAL A 30 -6.42 -9.20 -13.17
CA VAL A 30 -6.32 -9.82 -11.85
C VAL A 30 -6.96 -8.89 -10.82
N ILE A 31 -8.05 -9.32 -10.20
CA ILE A 31 -8.73 -8.57 -9.14
C ILE A 31 -7.95 -8.72 -7.83
N ASN A 32 -7.50 -7.61 -7.24
CA ASN A 32 -6.73 -7.63 -6.01
C ASN A 32 -7.60 -7.29 -4.78
N ILE A 33 -8.32 -8.28 -4.26
CA ILE A 33 -9.10 -8.15 -3.02
C ILE A 33 -8.18 -8.12 -1.78
N GLY A 34 -6.92 -8.55 -1.92
CA GLY A 34 -5.91 -8.56 -0.86
C GLY A 34 -5.31 -7.19 -0.51
N LEU A 35 -5.85 -6.09 -1.04
CA LEU A 35 -5.33 -4.74 -0.81
C LEU A 35 -5.32 -4.34 0.67
N GLU A 36 -6.32 -4.77 1.46
CA GLU A 36 -6.34 -4.54 2.92
C GLU A 36 -5.11 -5.14 3.59
N GLY A 37 -4.79 -6.40 3.30
CA GLY A 37 -3.61 -7.07 3.83
C GLY A 37 -2.29 -6.47 3.33
N ILE A 38 -2.24 -6.05 2.06
CA ILE A 38 -1.08 -5.37 1.49
C ILE A 38 -0.82 -4.04 2.21
N MET A 39 -1.88 -3.28 2.53
CA MET A 39 -1.78 -2.06 3.33
C MET A 39 -1.19 -2.34 4.73
N VAL A 40 -1.66 -3.39 5.42
CA VAL A 40 -1.17 -3.76 6.76
C VAL A 40 0.33 -4.08 6.72
N ILE A 41 0.76 -4.91 5.77
CA ILE A 41 2.18 -5.29 5.65
C ILE A 41 3.05 -4.10 5.19
N GLY A 42 2.54 -3.27 4.28
CA GLY A 42 3.21 -2.04 3.89
C GLY A 42 3.36 -1.05 5.05
N ALA A 43 2.30 -0.88 5.86
CA ALA A 43 2.34 -0.08 7.09
C ALA A 43 3.36 -0.62 8.09
N LEU A 44 3.41 -1.96 8.27
CA LEU A 44 4.39 -2.61 9.14
C LEU A 44 5.83 -2.33 8.66
N GLY A 45 6.11 -2.49 7.36
CA GLY A 45 7.43 -2.22 6.81
C GLY A 45 7.90 -0.78 7.06
N GLY A 46 7.03 0.20 6.83
CA GLY A 46 7.33 1.61 7.11
C GLY A 46 7.46 1.91 8.61
N ALA A 47 6.59 1.36 9.46
CA ALA A 47 6.64 1.53 10.91
C ALA A 47 7.91 0.95 11.54
N LEU A 48 8.38 -0.20 11.04
CA LEU A 48 9.65 -0.79 11.49
C LEU A 48 10.84 0.12 11.17
N VAL A 49 10.87 0.71 9.97
CA VAL A 49 11.93 1.69 9.62
C VAL A 49 11.87 2.88 10.57
N MET A 50 10.71 3.44 10.84
CA MET A 50 10.56 4.55 11.77
C MET A 50 10.97 4.20 13.20
N LYS A 51 10.81 2.94 13.62
CA LYS A 51 11.21 2.48 14.96
C LYS A 51 12.73 2.31 15.08
N PHE A 52 13.39 1.76 14.06
CA PHE A 52 14.80 1.39 14.14
C PHE A 52 15.75 2.46 13.59
N LEU A 53 15.28 3.33 12.69
CA LEU A 53 16.11 4.38 12.13
C LEU A 53 16.14 5.61 13.05
N PRO A 54 17.32 6.07 13.50
CA PRO A 54 17.41 7.21 14.39
C PRO A 54 16.99 8.50 13.67
N VAL A 55 16.28 9.39 14.38
CA VAL A 55 15.80 10.68 13.85
C VAL A 55 16.94 11.61 13.38
N SER A 56 18.15 11.38 13.89
CA SER A 56 19.36 12.13 13.53
C SER A 56 19.75 12.06 12.04
N VAL A 57 19.22 11.08 11.29
CA VAL A 57 19.50 10.88 9.85
C VAL A 57 18.89 11.99 8.98
N GLY A 58 17.98 12.78 9.52
CA GLY A 58 17.32 13.88 8.83
C GLY A 58 16.05 13.50 8.07
N ALA A 59 15.17 14.49 7.85
CA ALA A 59 13.85 14.28 7.25
C ALA A 59 13.87 13.64 5.85
N PRO A 60 14.71 14.08 4.88
CA PRO A 60 14.65 13.52 3.53
C PRO A 60 15.01 12.03 3.48
N VAL A 61 15.99 11.59 4.27
CA VAL A 61 16.43 10.20 4.30
C VAL A 61 15.37 9.34 5.01
N MET A 62 14.82 9.81 6.12
CA MET A 62 13.73 9.11 6.83
C MET A 62 12.52 8.92 5.91
N VAL A 63 12.07 9.97 5.25
CA VAL A 63 10.92 9.91 4.33
C VAL A 63 11.18 8.94 3.18
N LEU A 64 12.36 9.03 2.54
CA LEU A 64 12.72 8.16 1.42
C LEU A 64 12.79 6.68 1.85
N THR A 65 13.44 6.38 2.97
CA THR A 65 13.59 5.00 3.46
C THR A 65 12.26 4.39 3.87
N VAL A 66 11.37 5.15 4.51
CA VAL A 66 10.02 4.69 4.87
C VAL A 66 9.18 4.42 3.62
N ILE A 67 9.22 5.30 2.61
CA ILE A 67 8.53 5.09 1.33
C ILE A 67 9.02 3.81 0.66
N LEU A 68 10.34 3.65 0.52
CA LEU A 68 10.93 2.47 -0.12
C LEU A 68 10.62 1.18 0.64
N ALA A 69 10.74 1.19 1.97
CA ALA A 69 10.45 0.02 2.79
C ALA A 69 8.97 -0.39 2.72
N SER A 70 8.06 0.59 2.79
CA SER A 70 6.63 0.35 2.70
C SER A 70 6.21 -0.17 1.32
N ALA A 71 6.73 0.43 0.26
CA ALA A 71 6.50 -0.03 -1.12
C ALA A 71 7.07 -1.43 -1.34
N ALA A 72 8.29 -1.70 -0.86
CA ALA A 72 8.92 -3.01 -0.96
C ALA A 72 8.15 -4.09 -0.18
N ALA A 73 7.72 -3.78 1.05
CA ALA A 73 6.93 -4.71 1.87
C ALA A 73 5.59 -5.05 1.19
N GLY A 74 4.87 -4.05 0.66
CA GLY A 74 3.64 -4.26 -0.09
C GLY A 74 3.87 -5.06 -1.37
N LEU A 75 4.94 -4.75 -2.12
CA LEU A 75 5.33 -5.51 -3.32
C LEU A 75 5.63 -6.97 -2.99
N LEU A 76 6.46 -7.23 -1.96
CA LEU A 76 6.82 -8.60 -1.56
C LEU A 76 5.58 -9.39 -1.11
N TYR A 77 4.68 -8.75 -0.39
CA TYR A 77 3.45 -9.41 0.03
C TYR A 77 2.51 -9.70 -1.14
N SER A 78 2.44 -8.81 -2.13
CA SER A 78 1.63 -9.02 -3.33
C SER A 78 2.12 -10.18 -4.21
N LEU A 79 3.37 -10.65 -4.04
CA LEU A 79 3.85 -11.87 -4.68
C LEU A 79 2.98 -13.10 -4.34
N LEU A 80 2.42 -13.16 -3.12
CA LEU A 80 1.54 -14.26 -2.73
C LEU A 80 0.30 -14.30 -3.64
N LEU A 81 -0.32 -13.14 -3.89
CA LEU A 81 -1.44 -13.05 -4.82
C LEU A 81 -1.03 -13.42 -6.24
N ALA A 82 0.10 -12.90 -6.71
CA ALA A 82 0.59 -13.16 -8.06
C ALA A 82 0.88 -14.66 -8.28
N VAL A 83 1.55 -15.31 -7.34
CA VAL A 83 1.84 -16.75 -7.42
C VAL A 83 0.55 -17.56 -7.37
N ALA A 84 -0.35 -17.28 -6.43
CA ALA A 84 -1.58 -18.04 -6.27
C ALA A 84 -2.51 -17.86 -7.48
N SER A 85 -2.80 -16.61 -7.89
CA SER A 85 -3.80 -16.33 -8.91
C SER A 85 -3.29 -16.50 -10.36
N ILE A 86 -2.02 -16.17 -10.62
CA ILE A 86 -1.46 -16.20 -11.98
C ILE A 86 -0.78 -17.55 -12.26
N THR A 87 0.03 -18.07 -11.32
CA THR A 87 0.79 -19.30 -11.53
C THR A 87 -0.07 -20.53 -11.24
N PHE A 88 -0.72 -20.57 -10.08
CA PHE A 88 -1.57 -21.71 -9.69
C PHE A 88 -3.02 -21.59 -10.16
N ARG A 89 -3.41 -20.45 -10.74
CA ARG A 89 -4.77 -20.17 -11.20
C ARG A 89 -5.84 -20.38 -10.13
N ALA A 90 -5.47 -20.11 -8.86
CA ALA A 90 -6.41 -20.16 -7.74
C ALA A 90 -7.43 -19.01 -7.84
N ASP A 91 -8.57 -19.20 -7.18
CA ASP A 91 -9.60 -18.17 -7.10
C ASP A 91 -9.03 -16.90 -6.43
N GLN A 92 -9.19 -15.75 -7.11
CA GLN A 92 -8.61 -14.48 -6.68
C GLN A 92 -9.29 -13.94 -5.43
N THR A 93 -10.59 -14.19 -5.27
CA THR A 93 -11.39 -13.75 -4.14
C THR A 93 -11.00 -14.49 -2.87
N ILE A 94 -10.89 -15.82 -2.96
CA ILE A 94 -10.47 -16.66 -1.84
C ILE A 94 -9.03 -16.32 -1.44
N THR A 95 -8.15 -16.21 -2.42
CA THR A 95 -6.73 -15.85 -2.16
C THR A 95 -6.62 -14.48 -1.50
N GLY A 96 -7.31 -13.47 -2.02
CA GLY A 96 -7.28 -12.11 -1.47
C GLY A 96 -7.82 -12.02 -0.05
N THR A 97 -8.94 -12.69 0.24
CA THR A 97 -9.51 -12.72 1.60
C THR A 97 -8.61 -13.45 2.59
N ALA A 98 -8.01 -14.57 2.19
CA ALA A 98 -7.04 -15.29 3.01
C ALA A 98 -5.79 -14.44 3.31
N MET A 99 -5.30 -13.69 2.31
CA MET A 99 -4.19 -12.76 2.49
C MET A 99 -4.53 -11.65 3.49
N ASN A 100 -5.74 -11.10 3.48
CA ASN A 100 -6.14 -10.06 4.44
C ASN A 100 -6.07 -10.57 5.89
N LEU A 101 -6.57 -11.78 6.15
CA LEU A 101 -6.49 -12.40 7.48
C LEU A 101 -5.03 -12.72 7.86
N LEU A 102 -4.26 -13.28 6.94
CA LEU A 102 -2.87 -13.61 7.16
C LEU A 102 -2.03 -12.37 7.48
N ALA A 103 -2.24 -11.26 6.78
CA ALA A 103 -1.49 -10.02 6.98
C ALA A 103 -1.66 -9.47 8.39
N THR A 104 -2.90 -9.36 8.87
CA THR A 104 -3.19 -8.84 10.21
C THR A 104 -2.63 -9.75 11.28
N ALA A 105 -2.79 -11.07 11.14
CA ALA A 105 -2.24 -12.03 12.07
C ALA A 105 -0.69 -12.00 12.09
N ALA A 106 -0.06 -12.01 10.92
CA ALA A 106 1.39 -11.98 10.79
C ALA A 106 1.99 -10.68 11.34
N ALA A 107 1.39 -9.52 11.03
CA ALA A 107 1.83 -8.24 11.55
C ALA A 107 1.72 -8.17 13.08
N THR A 108 0.59 -8.61 13.64
CA THR A 108 0.36 -8.66 15.08
C THR A 108 1.39 -9.55 15.78
N VAL A 109 1.61 -10.77 15.29
CA VAL A 109 2.58 -11.70 15.89
C VAL A 109 4.00 -11.17 15.76
N ALA A 110 4.38 -10.62 14.61
CA ALA A 110 5.70 -10.05 14.40
C ALA A 110 6.01 -8.90 15.37
N VAL A 111 5.06 -7.99 15.57
CA VAL A 111 5.22 -6.85 16.50
C VAL A 111 5.25 -7.30 17.94
N LYS A 112 4.37 -8.23 18.35
CA LYS A 112 4.38 -8.82 19.69
C LYS A 112 5.70 -9.52 20.01
N ALA A 113 6.18 -10.34 19.08
CA ALA A 113 7.47 -11.04 19.24
C ALA A 113 8.65 -10.05 19.35
N MET A 114 8.64 -9.00 18.55
CA MET A 114 9.65 -7.94 18.60
C MET A 114 9.62 -7.19 19.92
N ASN A 115 8.45 -6.74 20.39
CA ASN A 115 8.32 -6.00 21.65
C ASN A 115 8.69 -6.87 22.84
N ALA A 116 8.26 -8.13 22.88
CA ALA A 116 8.66 -9.09 23.90
C ALA A 116 10.19 -9.33 23.93
N SER A 117 10.82 -9.44 22.78
CA SER A 117 12.28 -9.59 22.68
C SER A 117 13.03 -8.35 23.18
N MET A 118 12.54 -7.16 22.86
CA MET A 118 13.17 -5.89 23.25
C MET A 118 12.97 -5.55 24.72
N SER A 119 11.86 -5.98 25.34
CA SER A 119 11.51 -5.71 26.74
C SER A 119 11.91 -6.82 27.71
N GLY A 120 12.54 -7.90 27.22
CA GLY A 120 12.83 -9.08 28.06
C GLY A 120 11.57 -9.81 28.52
N GLY A 121 10.48 -9.72 27.75
CA GLY A 121 9.19 -10.37 28.05
C GLY A 121 8.20 -9.50 28.84
N ASN A 122 8.56 -8.28 29.21
CA ASN A 122 7.69 -7.40 29.99
C ASN A 122 6.62 -6.69 29.14
N ASP A 123 6.84 -6.55 27.83
CA ASP A 123 5.88 -5.94 26.89
C ASP A 123 5.55 -6.90 25.75
N VAL A 124 4.29 -7.31 25.65
CA VAL A 124 3.75 -8.20 24.61
C VAL A 124 2.67 -7.48 23.81
N SER A 125 2.75 -6.15 23.74
CA SER A 125 1.83 -5.34 22.93
C SER A 125 2.07 -5.49 21.43
N SER A 126 1.05 -5.24 20.64
CA SER A 126 1.14 -5.16 19.17
C SER A 126 1.35 -3.74 18.68
N ASP A 127 1.79 -2.83 19.57
CA ASP A 127 1.87 -1.40 19.32
C ASP A 127 3.28 -1.02 18.84
N ILE A 128 3.35 -0.14 17.85
CA ILE A 128 4.58 0.54 17.46
C ILE A 128 4.35 2.05 17.60
N SER A 129 5.18 2.68 18.43
CA SER A 129 5.20 4.13 18.59
C SER A 129 6.25 4.76 17.66
N TYR A 130 5.88 5.85 16.98
CA TYR A 130 6.71 6.60 16.02
C TYR A 130 6.51 8.12 16.17
N ILE A 131 6.36 8.61 17.41
CA ILE A 131 6.03 10.01 17.76
C ILE A 131 7.03 10.99 17.13
N GLU A 132 8.33 10.76 17.34
CA GLU A 132 9.38 11.64 16.84
C GLU A 132 9.57 11.56 15.31
N PRO A 133 9.67 10.35 14.69
CA PRO A 133 9.75 10.23 13.24
C PRO A 133 8.58 10.86 12.51
N LYS A 134 7.35 10.77 13.06
CA LYS A 134 6.15 11.35 12.44
C LYS A 134 6.28 12.84 12.18
N LYS A 135 6.94 13.60 13.05
CA LYS A 135 7.14 15.05 12.90
C LYS A 135 7.88 15.39 11.61
N LEU A 136 8.76 14.50 11.12
CA LEU A 136 9.52 14.69 9.89
C LEU A 136 8.68 14.60 8.61
N PHE A 137 7.48 13.99 8.70
CA PHE A 137 6.55 13.86 7.57
C PHE A 137 5.60 15.05 7.44
N ILE A 138 5.59 15.97 8.41
CA ILE A 138 4.70 17.12 8.45
C ILE A 138 5.49 18.37 8.05
N LEU A 139 5.04 19.02 6.98
CA LEU A 139 5.51 20.33 6.53
C LEU A 139 4.51 21.39 6.97
N ASN A 140 4.92 22.27 7.87
CA ASN A 140 4.09 23.38 8.33
C ASN A 140 4.16 24.55 7.33
N ILE A 141 3.10 24.77 6.57
CA ILE A 141 2.95 25.91 5.67
C ILE A 141 1.88 26.85 6.25
N GLY A 142 2.32 27.75 7.14
CA GLY A 142 1.44 28.67 7.85
C GLY A 142 0.52 27.95 8.86
N LYS A 143 -0.79 27.96 8.62
CA LYS A 143 -1.79 27.26 9.44
C LYS A 143 -2.16 25.86 8.93
N PHE A 144 -1.52 25.42 7.83
CA PHE A 144 -1.77 24.14 7.18
C PHE A 144 -0.60 23.20 7.44
N GLU A 145 -0.88 22.03 8.00
CA GLU A 145 0.08 20.94 8.13
C GLU A 145 0.00 20.08 6.88
N PHE A 146 0.97 20.22 6.00
CA PHE A 146 1.06 19.46 4.77
C PHE A 146 1.84 18.17 5.03
N ASN A 147 1.29 17.02 4.65
CA ASN A 147 1.98 15.74 4.75
C ASN A 147 2.61 15.37 3.38
N TRP A 148 3.84 14.86 3.38
CA TRP A 148 4.52 14.38 2.17
C TRP A 148 3.68 13.37 1.37
N PHE A 149 2.83 12.58 2.03
CA PHE A 149 1.98 11.61 1.35
C PHE A 149 0.88 12.24 0.49
N MET A 150 0.45 13.45 0.77
CA MET A 150 -0.46 14.19 -0.11
C MET A 150 0.21 14.49 -1.46
N LEU A 151 1.49 14.88 -1.43
CA LEU A 151 2.26 15.12 -2.64
C LEU A 151 2.49 13.82 -3.43
N ILE A 152 2.83 12.73 -2.73
CA ILE A 152 3.04 11.42 -3.32
C ILE A 152 1.76 10.92 -3.99
N ALA A 153 0.60 11.08 -3.35
CA ALA A 153 -0.68 10.71 -3.93
C ALA A 153 -0.99 11.51 -5.21
N PHE A 154 -0.71 12.80 -5.21
CA PHE A 154 -0.88 13.63 -6.40
C PHE A 154 0.05 13.21 -7.55
N ILE A 155 1.32 12.94 -7.25
CA ILE A 155 2.28 12.40 -8.22
C ILE A 155 1.83 11.03 -8.73
N ALA A 156 1.29 10.17 -7.85
CA ALA A 156 0.81 8.84 -8.22
C ALA A 156 -0.37 8.90 -9.21
N ILE A 157 -1.27 9.89 -9.10
CA ILE A 157 -2.34 10.09 -10.10
C ILE A 157 -1.74 10.38 -11.47
N ILE A 158 -0.82 11.34 -11.54
CA ILE A 158 -0.19 11.74 -12.80
C ILE A 158 0.57 10.55 -13.38
N PHE A 159 1.33 9.84 -12.54
CA PHE A 159 2.07 8.65 -12.94
C PHE A 159 1.14 7.55 -13.47
N ALA A 160 0.05 7.26 -12.78
CA ALA A 160 -0.93 6.26 -13.21
C ALA A 160 -1.59 6.65 -14.54
N TRP A 161 -2.02 7.91 -14.67
CA TRP A 161 -2.61 8.42 -15.91
C TRP A 161 -1.65 8.32 -17.10
N VAL A 162 -0.41 8.78 -16.93
CA VAL A 162 0.61 8.69 -17.98
C VAL A 162 0.91 7.23 -18.30
N THR A 163 1.14 6.39 -17.27
CA THR A 163 1.52 4.98 -17.45
C THR A 163 0.42 4.19 -18.16
N LEU A 164 -0.84 4.34 -17.75
CA LEU A 164 -1.96 3.57 -18.30
C LEU A 164 -2.35 4.06 -19.71
N TYR A 165 -2.44 5.38 -19.92
CA TYR A 165 -3.02 5.91 -21.14
C TYR A 165 -2.03 6.47 -22.17
N LYS A 166 -0.79 6.78 -21.76
CA LYS A 166 0.21 7.39 -22.65
C LYS A 166 1.39 6.49 -22.96
N THR A 167 1.53 5.30 -22.30
CA THR A 167 2.64 4.40 -22.55
C THR A 167 2.21 3.11 -23.24
N ARG A 168 3.16 2.49 -23.97
CA ARG A 168 2.96 1.16 -24.57
C ARG A 168 2.74 0.07 -23.52
N PHE A 169 3.27 0.26 -22.30
CA PHE A 169 3.06 -0.65 -21.18
C PHE A 169 1.60 -0.68 -20.76
N GLY A 170 0.98 0.48 -20.51
CA GLY A 170 -0.42 0.58 -20.11
C GLY A 170 -1.38 0.02 -21.15
N LEU A 171 -1.16 0.34 -22.43
CA LEU A 171 -1.96 -0.22 -23.52
C LEU A 171 -1.91 -1.76 -23.57
N ARG A 172 -0.71 -2.35 -23.39
CA ARG A 172 -0.55 -3.81 -23.33
C ARG A 172 -1.19 -4.41 -22.09
N LEU A 173 -1.08 -3.70 -20.95
CA LEU A 173 -1.68 -4.12 -19.68
C LEU A 173 -3.20 -4.23 -19.83
N MET A 174 -3.84 -3.17 -20.33
CA MET A 174 -5.30 -3.13 -20.57
C MET A 174 -5.75 -4.19 -21.58
N ALA A 175 -5.03 -4.36 -22.68
CA ALA A 175 -5.33 -5.40 -23.67
C ALA A 175 -5.28 -6.81 -23.05
N CYS A 176 -4.35 -7.07 -22.12
CA CYS A 176 -4.27 -8.35 -21.42
C CYS A 176 -5.41 -8.57 -20.42
N GLY A 177 -6.00 -7.48 -19.87
CA GLY A 177 -7.16 -7.56 -18.99
C GLY A 177 -8.45 -7.81 -19.75
N GLU A 178 -8.67 -7.12 -20.88
CA GLU A 178 -9.91 -7.23 -21.65
C GLU A 178 -9.97 -8.53 -22.48
N HIS A 179 -8.93 -8.80 -23.29
CA HIS A 179 -8.88 -9.97 -24.18
C HIS A 179 -7.50 -10.63 -24.16
N PRO A 180 -7.19 -11.44 -23.14
CA PRO A 180 -5.88 -12.05 -22.97
C PRO A 180 -5.47 -12.94 -24.17
N GLN A 181 -6.42 -13.65 -24.79
CA GLN A 181 -6.15 -14.50 -25.94
C GLN A 181 -5.76 -13.69 -27.18
N ALA A 182 -6.43 -12.56 -27.43
CA ALA A 182 -6.10 -11.65 -28.50
C ALA A 182 -4.74 -10.97 -28.28
N ALA A 183 -4.41 -10.59 -27.04
CA ALA A 183 -3.11 -10.04 -26.70
C ALA A 183 -1.98 -11.04 -26.93
N ASP A 184 -2.19 -12.32 -26.58
CA ASP A 184 -1.21 -13.39 -26.80
C ASP A 184 -0.98 -13.66 -28.28
N SER A 185 -2.02 -13.64 -29.11
CA SER A 185 -1.93 -13.88 -30.55
C SER A 185 -1.07 -12.84 -31.29
N VAL A 186 -0.95 -11.62 -30.77
CA VAL A 186 -0.07 -10.57 -31.30
C VAL A 186 1.31 -10.53 -30.61
N GLY A 187 1.64 -11.56 -29.82
CA GLY A 187 2.96 -11.73 -29.18
C GLY A 187 3.16 -10.95 -27.87
N ILE A 188 2.08 -10.48 -27.23
CA ILE A 188 2.17 -9.85 -25.91
C ILE A 188 2.18 -10.95 -24.85
N ASN A 189 3.20 -10.97 -23.99
CA ASN A 189 3.26 -11.95 -22.91
C ASN A 189 2.30 -11.57 -21.78
N VAL A 190 1.10 -12.18 -21.79
CA VAL A 190 0.03 -11.94 -20.82
C VAL A 190 0.46 -12.24 -19.39
N TYR A 191 1.24 -13.31 -19.19
CA TYR A 191 1.75 -13.71 -17.88
C TYR A 191 2.59 -12.58 -17.25
N LYS A 192 3.55 -12.02 -17.98
CA LYS A 192 4.40 -10.94 -17.51
C LYS A 192 3.61 -9.66 -17.22
N MET A 193 2.61 -9.35 -18.03
CA MET A 193 1.77 -8.16 -17.85
C MET A 193 0.93 -8.26 -16.57
N ARG A 194 0.31 -9.43 -16.32
CA ARG A 194 -0.45 -9.68 -15.09
C ARG A 194 0.43 -9.56 -13.85
N TRP A 195 1.62 -10.16 -13.87
CA TRP A 195 2.59 -10.03 -12.78
C TRP A 195 2.94 -8.57 -12.53
N ALA A 196 3.26 -7.80 -13.55
CA ALA A 196 3.58 -6.38 -13.41
C ALA A 196 2.43 -5.58 -12.80
N GLY A 197 1.18 -5.82 -13.23
CA GLY A 197 -0.01 -5.16 -12.68
C GLY A 197 -0.19 -5.43 -11.18
N VAL A 198 -0.06 -6.69 -10.76
CA VAL A 198 -0.18 -7.08 -9.34
C VAL A 198 0.95 -6.50 -8.50
N LEU A 199 2.20 -6.49 -9.00
CA LEU A 199 3.34 -5.95 -8.26
C LEU A 199 3.23 -4.42 -8.08
N ILE A 200 2.82 -3.68 -9.11
CA ILE A 200 2.55 -2.23 -9.00
C ILE A 200 1.42 -1.98 -8.01
N SER A 201 0.37 -2.79 -8.06
CA SER A 201 -0.72 -2.76 -7.08
C SER A 201 -0.21 -2.93 -5.65
N GLY A 202 0.70 -3.88 -5.43
CA GLY A 202 1.33 -4.12 -4.14
C GLY A 202 2.15 -2.93 -3.63
N MET A 203 2.93 -2.29 -4.51
CA MET A 203 3.70 -1.10 -4.15
C MET A 203 2.80 0.06 -3.71
N LEU A 204 1.76 0.37 -4.51
CA LEU A 204 0.83 1.47 -4.21
C LEU A 204 -0.02 1.17 -2.99
N GLY A 205 -0.48 -0.08 -2.82
CA GLY A 205 -1.19 -0.52 -1.62
C GLY A 205 -0.36 -0.39 -0.35
N GLY A 206 0.93 -0.77 -0.41
CA GLY A 206 1.86 -0.60 0.70
C GLY A 206 2.07 0.87 1.08
N LEU A 207 2.23 1.76 0.10
CA LEU A 207 2.29 3.21 0.31
C LEU A 207 1.01 3.77 0.91
N GLY A 208 -0.15 3.29 0.49
CA GLY A 208 -1.43 3.64 1.10
C GLY A 208 -1.51 3.23 2.57
N GLY A 209 -0.97 2.06 2.92
CA GLY A 209 -0.92 1.56 4.29
C GLY A 209 -0.11 2.45 5.24
N ILE A 210 1.11 2.84 4.87
CA ILE A 210 1.92 3.75 5.69
C ILE A 210 1.31 5.15 5.74
N CYS A 211 0.72 5.63 4.65
CA CYS A 211 0.00 6.89 4.62
C CYS A 211 -1.15 6.89 5.65
N TYR A 212 -1.88 5.77 5.77
CA TYR A 212 -2.99 5.61 6.70
C TYR A 212 -2.54 5.73 8.15
N ILE A 213 -1.52 4.98 8.58
CA ILE A 213 -1.07 5.03 9.97
C ILE A 213 -0.41 6.35 10.35
N LEU A 214 0.15 7.09 9.39
CA LEU A 214 0.71 8.43 9.62
C LEU A 214 -0.35 9.55 9.60
N ALA A 215 -1.56 9.26 9.08
CA ALA A 215 -2.60 10.27 8.87
C ALA A 215 -3.14 10.88 10.18
N GLY A 216 -3.31 10.09 11.23
CA GLY A 216 -4.01 10.55 12.42
C GLY A 216 -3.30 10.32 13.75
N VAL A 217 -2.49 9.27 13.88
CA VAL A 217 -1.97 8.83 15.18
C VAL A 217 -0.45 8.77 15.19
N SER A 218 0.13 8.72 16.36
CA SER A 218 1.59 8.63 16.57
C SER A 218 2.01 7.25 17.08
N GLU A 219 1.06 6.36 17.24
CA GLU A 219 1.21 4.99 17.67
C GLU A 219 0.13 4.15 16.98
N TRP A 220 0.49 2.99 16.49
CA TRP A 220 -0.45 2.11 15.80
C TRP A 220 -0.44 0.70 16.37
N ARG A 221 -1.65 0.18 16.61
CA ARG A 221 -1.89 -1.19 17.07
C ARG A 221 -2.25 -2.07 15.88
N PHE A 222 -1.35 -2.99 15.53
CA PHE A 222 -1.52 -3.83 14.34
C PHE A 222 -2.67 -4.83 14.42
N GLU A 223 -3.21 -5.11 15.62
CA GLU A 223 -4.45 -5.88 15.79
C GLU A 223 -5.66 -5.25 15.10
N ASN A 224 -5.68 -3.92 14.98
CA ASN A 224 -6.78 -3.19 14.33
C ASN A 224 -6.71 -3.23 12.79
N GLY A 225 -5.65 -3.78 12.20
CA GLY A 225 -5.42 -3.74 10.76
C GLY A 225 -5.39 -2.30 10.22
N VAL A 226 -6.03 -2.05 9.09
CA VAL A 226 -6.23 -0.70 8.53
C VAL A 226 -7.72 -0.33 8.46
N ALA A 227 -8.53 -0.91 9.36
CA ALA A 227 -9.94 -0.59 9.59
C ALA A 227 -10.85 -0.65 8.33
N GLY A 228 -10.54 -1.51 7.37
CA GLY A 228 -11.33 -1.69 6.15
C GLY A 228 -11.07 -0.67 5.05
N PHE A 229 -10.06 0.18 5.18
CA PHE A 229 -9.73 1.18 4.16
C PHE A 229 -9.32 0.57 2.82
N GLY A 230 -8.76 -0.64 2.79
CA GLY A 230 -8.48 -1.37 1.56
C GLY A 230 -9.75 -1.75 0.81
N PHE A 231 -10.78 -2.22 1.52
CA PHE A 231 -12.09 -2.50 0.92
C PHE A 231 -12.80 -1.24 0.45
N LEU A 232 -12.70 -0.15 1.21
CA LEU A 232 -13.25 1.14 0.82
C LEU A 232 -12.58 1.66 -0.45
N ALA A 233 -11.27 1.49 -0.58
CA ALA A 233 -10.53 1.86 -1.78
C ALA A 233 -10.92 1.02 -3.00
N LEU A 234 -11.21 -0.28 -2.82
CA LEU A 234 -11.79 -1.11 -3.88
C LEU A 234 -13.15 -0.59 -4.34
N ALA A 235 -14.00 -0.20 -3.39
CA ALA A 235 -15.29 0.40 -3.73
C ALA A 235 -15.11 1.71 -4.52
N VAL A 236 -14.21 2.59 -4.09
CA VAL A 236 -13.89 3.84 -4.82
C VAL A 236 -13.40 3.54 -6.23
N MET A 237 -12.54 2.52 -6.41
CA MET A 237 -12.05 2.10 -7.72
C MET A 237 -13.20 1.62 -8.63
N ILE A 238 -14.09 0.76 -8.11
CA ILE A 238 -15.21 0.20 -8.88
C ILE A 238 -16.21 1.29 -9.30
N PHE A 239 -16.49 2.25 -8.42
CA PHE A 239 -17.41 3.36 -8.74
C PHE A 239 -16.77 4.45 -9.60
N GLY A 240 -15.44 4.49 -9.69
CA GLY A 240 -14.69 5.49 -10.47
C GLY A 240 -14.35 5.06 -11.89
N GLN A 241 -14.84 3.91 -12.36
CA GLN A 241 -14.60 3.38 -13.72
C GLN A 241 -15.46 4.04 -14.78
#